data_afb111156c0db40e47d341cc715efa27
#
_entry.id   afb111156c0db40e47d341cc715efa27
#
_cell.length_a   1.000
_cell.length_b   1.000
_cell.length_c   1.000
_cell.angle_alpha   90.00
_cell.angle_beta   90.00
_cell.angle_gamma   90.00
#
_symmetry.space_group_name_H-M   'P 1'
#
loop_
_entity.id
_entity.type
_entity.pdbx_description
1 polymer ?
#
loop_
_entity_poly.entity_id
_entity_poly.type
_entity_poly.pdbx_seq_one_letter_code
_entity_poly.pdbx_strand_id
1 'polypeptide(L)'
;MDNSVIVSLRDIVVEFDGQRILDGLNLDIHDKEFVTLLGPSGCGKTTTLRLIAGFLEPNAGQVLLKGQDITGVPPYKRPVNTVFQKYALFPHLNVFENVAFGLRLKKMDEETIRRKVRDMLEVVGLKGFERRSIGQMSGGQQQRVAI
;
A
#
# COMPACT_ATOMS: atom_id res chain seq x y z
N MET A 1 -14.66 10.44 -20.92
CA MET A 1 -13.98 9.67 -19.84
C MET A 1 -14.17 10.47 -18.57
N ASP A 2 -14.75 9.86 -17.56
CA ASP A 2 -15.02 10.53 -16.29
C ASP A 2 -13.66 10.79 -15.60
N ASN A 3 -13.23 12.07 -15.59
CA ASN A 3 -11.92 12.48 -15.09
C ASN A 3 -12.06 12.83 -13.58
N SER A 4 -12.75 11.99 -12.82
CA SER A 4 -12.99 12.22 -11.41
C SER A 4 -11.71 12.07 -10.59
N VAL A 5 -11.44 13.05 -9.72
CA VAL A 5 -10.33 12.98 -8.76
C VAL A 5 -10.62 11.89 -7.72
N ILE A 6 -9.73 10.91 -7.60
CA ILE A 6 -9.86 9.81 -6.65
C ILE A 6 -9.11 10.09 -5.34
N VAL A 7 -7.91 10.68 -5.42
CA VAL A 7 -7.13 11.11 -4.25
C VAL A 7 -6.81 12.58 -4.41
N SER A 8 -6.96 13.35 -3.34
CA SER A 8 -6.62 14.76 -3.32
C SER A 8 -5.87 15.09 -2.02
N LEU A 9 -4.72 15.72 -2.16
CA LEU A 9 -3.97 16.32 -1.08
C LEU A 9 -4.17 17.83 -1.15
N ARG A 10 -4.51 18.47 -0.03
CA ARG A 10 -4.79 19.90 0.05
C ARG A 10 -3.96 20.53 1.16
N ASP A 11 -3.10 21.47 0.76
CA ASP A 11 -2.25 22.28 1.64
C ASP A 11 -1.51 21.47 2.70
N ILE A 12 -1.00 20.30 2.29
CA ILE A 12 -0.35 19.36 3.19
C ILE A 12 0.96 19.92 3.71
N VAL A 13 1.09 19.99 5.03
CA VAL A 13 2.33 20.31 5.73
C VAL A 13 2.73 19.08 6.56
N VAL A 14 3.99 18.67 6.43
CA VAL A 14 4.60 17.63 7.28
C VAL A 14 5.94 18.12 7.78
N GLU A 15 6.11 18.05 9.10
CA GLU A 15 7.31 18.46 9.77
C GLU A 15 7.79 17.35 10.72
N PHE A 16 9.10 17.10 10.74
CA PHE A 16 9.78 16.23 11.70
C PHE A 16 10.93 16.98 12.35
N ASP A 17 10.98 16.99 13.67
CA ASP A 17 12.06 17.61 14.46
C ASP A 17 12.38 19.06 14.02
N GLY A 18 11.34 19.85 13.71
CA GLY A 18 11.47 21.23 13.25
C GLY A 18 11.84 21.39 11.77
N GLN A 19 12.03 20.29 11.05
CA GLN A 19 12.30 20.31 9.61
C GLN A 19 11.04 20.02 8.80
N ARG A 20 10.64 20.95 7.95
CA ARG A 20 9.54 20.75 6.99
C ARG A 20 9.99 19.85 5.85
N ILE A 21 9.29 18.74 5.69
CA ILE A 21 9.48 17.77 4.60
C ILE A 21 8.49 18.03 3.46
N LEU A 22 7.27 18.42 3.81
CA LEU A 22 6.27 18.88 2.87
C LEU A 22 5.74 20.23 3.34
N ASP A 23 5.64 21.20 2.45
CA ASP A 23 5.23 22.58 2.76
C ASP A 23 4.18 23.04 1.74
N GLY A 24 2.89 22.89 2.12
CA GLY A 24 1.76 23.28 1.29
C GLY A 24 1.57 22.41 0.03
N LEU A 25 1.85 21.09 0.13
CA LEU A 25 1.70 20.19 -1.01
C LEU A 25 0.23 20.06 -1.42
N ASN A 26 -0.03 20.36 -2.69
CA ASN A 26 -1.30 20.10 -3.36
C ASN A 26 -1.08 19.07 -4.49
N LEU A 27 -1.91 18.01 -4.54
CA LEU A 27 -1.82 16.96 -5.54
C LEU A 27 -3.19 16.35 -5.78
N ASP A 28 -3.59 16.24 -7.03
CA ASP A 28 -4.77 15.47 -7.46
C ASP A 28 -4.34 14.25 -8.26
N ILE A 29 -4.96 13.10 -7.97
CA ILE A 29 -4.80 11.85 -8.72
C ILE A 29 -6.20 11.46 -9.21
N HIS A 30 -6.30 11.24 -10.52
CA HIS A 30 -7.57 10.89 -11.17
C HIS A 30 -7.81 9.38 -11.23
N ASP A 31 -9.05 8.99 -11.44
CA ASP A 31 -9.39 7.57 -11.61
C ASP A 31 -8.64 6.96 -12.80
N LYS A 32 -8.06 5.77 -12.59
CA LYS A 32 -7.24 5.04 -13.57
C LYS A 32 -5.96 5.75 -14.03
N GLU A 33 -5.54 6.79 -13.34
CA GLU A 33 -4.28 7.47 -13.62
C GLU A 33 -3.09 6.69 -13.04
N PHE A 34 -1.99 6.66 -13.79
CA PHE A 34 -0.69 6.18 -13.32
C PHE A 34 0.20 7.38 -13.01
N VAL A 35 0.46 7.62 -11.73
CA VAL A 35 1.25 8.75 -11.25
C VAL A 35 2.62 8.29 -10.78
N THR A 36 3.67 8.99 -11.19
CA THR A 36 5.04 8.77 -10.73
C THR A 36 5.55 9.99 -9.95
N LEU A 37 5.97 9.77 -8.71
CA LEU A 37 6.64 10.79 -7.90
C LEU A 37 8.15 10.72 -8.12
N LEU A 38 8.74 11.75 -8.74
CA LEU A 38 10.16 11.85 -9.02
C LEU A 38 10.82 12.88 -8.10
N GLY A 39 12.10 12.67 -7.80
CA GLY A 39 12.90 13.60 -7.02
C GLY A 39 14.03 12.90 -6.25
N PRO A 40 14.97 13.67 -5.68
CA PRO A 40 16.10 13.15 -4.91
C PRO A 40 15.65 12.46 -3.63
N SER A 41 16.58 11.76 -2.97
CA SER A 41 16.33 11.18 -1.64
C SER A 41 15.97 12.29 -0.65
N GLY A 42 14.97 12.05 0.20
CA GLY A 42 14.53 13.01 1.22
C GLY A 42 13.53 14.08 0.75
N CYS A 43 13.17 14.16 -0.53
CA CYS A 43 12.22 15.18 -1.03
C CYS A 43 10.72 14.89 -0.73
N GLY A 44 10.39 13.97 0.18
CA GLY A 44 9.02 13.76 0.63
C GLY A 44 8.21 12.70 -0.12
N LYS A 45 8.73 11.99 -1.14
CA LYS A 45 7.99 10.96 -1.90
C LYS A 45 7.36 9.89 -1.00
N THR A 46 8.19 9.26 -0.17
CA THR A 46 7.72 8.22 0.77
C THR A 46 6.76 8.80 1.82
N THR A 47 7.00 10.04 2.25
CA THR A 47 6.12 10.78 3.17
C THR A 47 4.74 10.97 2.57
N THR A 48 4.67 11.41 1.30
CA THR A 48 3.41 11.56 0.55
C THR A 48 2.66 10.24 0.44
N LEU A 49 3.33 9.14 0.08
CA LEU A 49 2.70 7.82 0.02
C LEU A 49 2.19 7.35 1.40
N ARG A 50 2.95 7.61 2.47
CA ARG A 50 2.53 7.28 3.84
C ARG A 50 1.31 8.08 4.29
N LEU A 51 1.20 9.35 3.90
CA LEU A 51 0.01 10.17 4.15
C LEU A 51 -1.22 9.59 3.47
N ILE A 52 -1.14 9.26 2.18
CA ILE A 52 -2.24 8.67 1.42
C ILE A 52 -2.66 7.33 2.06
N ALA A 53 -1.70 6.52 2.46
CA ALA A 53 -1.95 5.22 3.08
C ALA A 53 -2.40 5.29 4.56
N GLY A 54 -2.29 6.44 5.23
CA GLY A 54 -2.68 6.64 6.63
C GLY A 54 -1.66 6.17 7.65
N PHE A 55 -0.40 5.94 7.25
CA PHE A 55 0.70 5.63 8.17
C PHE A 55 1.34 6.90 8.77
N LEU A 56 0.91 8.06 8.34
CA LEU A 56 1.35 9.35 8.81
C LEU A 56 0.16 10.31 8.75
N GLU A 57 0.01 11.15 9.77
CA GLU A 57 -0.91 12.28 9.77
C GLU A 57 -0.15 13.57 9.44
N PRO A 58 -0.72 14.49 8.65
CA PRO A 58 -0.09 15.77 8.37
C PRO A 58 -0.19 16.71 9.58
N ASN A 59 0.74 17.66 9.70
CA ASN A 59 0.67 18.74 10.68
C ASN A 59 -0.41 19.77 10.30
N ALA A 60 -0.68 19.93 8.99
CA ALA A 60 -1.76 20.75 8.46
C ALA A 60 -2.19 20.22 7.08
N GLY A 61 -3.38 20.62 6.64
CA GLY A 61 -3.95 20.20 5.36
C GLY A 61 -4.85 18.97 5.49
N GLN A 62 -5.32 18.47 4.34
CA GLN A 62 -6.30 17.39 4.28
C GLN A 62 -5.93 16.36 3.21
N VAL A 63 -6.23 15.09 3.51
CA VAL A 63 -6.17 13.98 2.57
C VAL A 63 -7.60 13.56 2.24
N LEU A 64 -7.99 13.71 0.99
CA LEU A 64 -9.32 13.37 0.51
C LEU A 64 -9.27 12.12 -0.37
N LEU A 65 -10.25 11.22 -0.21
CA LEU A 65 -10.47 10.07 -1.10
C LEU A 65 -11.90 10.15 -1.64
N LYS A 66 -12.04 10.29 -2.95
CA LYS A 66 -13.33 10.49 -3.64
C LYS A 66 -14.14 11.63 -3.00
N GLY A 67 -13.47 12.73 -2.64
CA GLY A 67 -14.06 13.90 -1.99
C GLY A 67 -14.35 13.75 -0.50
N GLN A 68 -14.16 12.58 0.10
CA GLN A 68 -14.31 12.35 1.53
C GLN A 68 -12.99 12.57 2.26
N ASP A 69 -13.00 13.34 3.35
CA ASP A 69 -11.83 13.53 4.21
C ASP A 69 -11.48 12.23 4.95
N ILE A 70 -10.26 11.76 4.73
CA ILE A 70 -9.71 10.56 5.36
C ILE A 70 -8.46 10.86 6.20
N THR A 71 -8.17 12.11 6.50
CA THR A 71 -6.93 12.56 7.16
C THR A 71 -6.65 11.78 8.44
N GLY A 72 -7.61 11.71 9.39
CA GLY A 72 -7.51 10.95 10.64
C GLY A 72 -7.96 9.48 10.55
N VAL A 73 -8.24 8.95 9.35
CA VAL A 73 -8.67 7.55 9.20
C VAL A 73 -7.46 6.62 9.24
N PRO A 74 -7.43 5.61 10.12
CA PRO A 74 -6.29 4.69 10.23
C PRO A 74 -6.13 3.81 8.97
N PRO A 75 -4.91 3.30 8.68
CA PRO A 75 -4.59 2.57 7.45
C PRO A 75 -5.52 1.40 7.14
N TYR A 76 -5.86 0.61 8.16
CA TYR A 76 -6.70 -0.60 7.99
C TYR A 76 -8.16 -0.30 7.62
N LYS A 77 -8.59 0.96 7.75
CA LYS A 77 -9.93 1.44 7.34
C LYS A 77 -9.93 2.15 5.99
N ARG A 78 -8.74 2.43 5.41
CA ARG A 78 -8.65 3.08 4.10
C ARG A 78 -8.73 2.04 2.98
N PRO A 79 -9.52 2.26 1.94
CA PRO A 79 -9.57 1.37 0.77
C PRO A 79 -8.38 1.64 -0.17
N VAL A 80 -7.17 1.55 0.37
CA VAL A 80 -5.87 1.77 -0.33
C VAL A 80 -4.96 0.59 -0.03
N ASN A 81 -4.25 0.11 -1.02
CA ASN A 81 -3.21 -0.90 -0.86
C ASN A 81 -1.83 -0.27 -1.04
N THR A 82 -0.87 -0.67 -0.21
CA THR A 82 0.51 -0.21 -0.28
C THR A 82 1.45 -1.39 -0.41
N VAL A 83 2.32 -1.35 -1.41
CA VAL A 83 3.45 -2.29 -1.53
C VAL A 83 4.67 -1.62 -0.88
N PHE A 84 5.16 -2.21 0.21
CA PHE A 84 6.30 -1.66 0.93
C PHE A 84 7.63 -2.01 0.27
N GLN A 85 8.61 -1.13 0.37
CA GLN A 85 9.96 -1.34 -0.16
C GLN A 85 10.65 -2.59 0.41
N LYS A 86 10.36 -2.96 1.67
CA LYS A 86 10.81 -4.18 2.35
C LYS A 86 9.73 -5.26 2.39
N TYR A 87 8.78 -5.22 1.45
CA TYR A 87 7.69 -6.17 1.20
C TYR A 87 6.70 -6.41 2.34
N ALA A 88 7.03 -6.13 3.60
CA ALA A 88 6.19 -6.29 4.80
C ALA A 88 5.57 -7.70 4.94
N LEU A 89 6.27 -8.74 4.49
CA LEU A 89 5.87 -10.12 4.65
C LEU A 89 6.07 -10.57 6.10
N PHE A 90 5.22 -11.46 6.57
CA PHE A 90 5.34 -12.11 7.87
C PHE A 90 6.41 -13.20 7.80
N PRO A 91 7.59 -13.02 8.42
CA PRO A 91 8.73 -13.94 8.22
C PRO A 91 8.51 -15.34 8.83
N HIS A 92 7.61 -15.44 9.81
CA HIS A 92 7.27 -16.69 10.48
C HIS A 92 6.15 -17.49 9.78
N LEU A 93 5.55 -16.91 8.74
CA LEU A 93 4.53 -17.56 7.92
C LEU A 93 5.15 -18.03 6.60
N ASN A 94 4.60 -19.12 6.03
CA ASN A 94 4.96 -19.54 4.68
C ASN A 94 4.28 -18.64 3.61
N VAL A 95 4.54 -18.91 2.34
CA VAL A 95 3.98 -18.16 1.21
C VAL A 95 2.45 -18.19 1.22
N PHE A 96 1.86 -19.40 1.37
CA PHE A 96 0.40 -19.54 1.41
C PHE A 96 -0.22 -18.70 2.51
N GLU A 97 0.32 -18.80 3.74
CA GLU A 97 -0.20 -18.09 4.91
C GLU A 97 -0.09 -16.56 4.75
N ASN A 98 1.00 -16.07 4.15
CA ASN A 98 1.14 -14.64 3.85
C ASN A 98 0.03 -14.14 2.91
N VAL A 99 -0.22 -14.84 1.81
CA VAL A 99 -1.26 -14.46 0.84
C VAL A 99 -2.66 -14.67 1.42
N ALA A 100 -2.88 -15.74 2.18
CA ALA A 100 -4.16 -16.06 2.79
C ALA A 100 -4.56 -15.11 3.93
N PHE A 101 -3.60 -14.43 4.56
CA PHE A 101 -3.81 -13.64 5.76
C PHE A 101 -4.95 -12.62 5.60
N GLY A 102 -4.92 -11.80 4.56
CA GLY A 102 -5.95 -10.80 4.31
C GLY A 102 -7.33 -11.40 3.97
N LEU A 103 -7.35 -12.58 3.33
CA LEU A 103 -8.59 -13.28 3.01
C LEU A 103 -9.25 -13.85 4.27
N ARG A 104 -8.45 -14.35 5.23
CA ARG A 104 -8.96 -14.81 6.53
C ARG A 104 -9.51 -13.65 7.37
N LEU A 105 -8.87 -12.49 7.35
CA LEU A 105 -9.42 -11.30 8.02
C LEU A 105 -10.80 -10.91 7.44
N LYS A 106 -11.03 -11.16 6.15
CA LYS A 106 -12.33 -10.98 5.49
C LYS A 106 -13.31 -12.15 5.76
N LYS A 107 -12.94 -13.09 6.64
CA LYS A 107 -13.75 -14.26 7.01
C LYS A 107 -14.21 -15.10 5.81
N MET A 108 -13.38 -15.21 4.78
CA MET A 108 -13.64 -16.10 3.64
C MET A 108 -13.44 -17.56 4.06
N ASP A 109 -14.18 -18.48 3.43
CA ASP A 109 -14.03 -19.92 3.65
C ASP A 109 -12.68 -20.44 3.13
N GLU A 110 -12.15 -21.48 3.77
CA GLU A 110 -10.80 -22.01 3.47
C GLU A 110 -10.71 -22.62 2.06
N GLU A 111 -11.78 -23.13 1.49
CA GLU A 111 -11.76 -23.67 0.13
C GLU A 111 -11.58 -22.56 -0.90
N THR A 112 -12.34 -21.48 -0.75
CA THR A 112 -12.20 -20.27 -1.56
C THR A 112 -10.81 -19.65 -1.40
N ILE A 113 -10.27 -19.59 -0.16
CA ILE A 113 -8.92 -19.09 0.09
C ILE A 113 -7.89 -19.92 -0.67
N ARG A 114 -7.92 -21.26 -0.54
CA ARG A 114 -6.98 -22.15 -1.23
C ARG A 114 -7.00 -21.96 -2.75
N ARG A 115 -8.18 -21.83 -3.34
CA ARG A 115 -8.32 -21.57 -4.77
C ARG A 115 -7.70 -20.24 -5.15
N LYS A 116 -8.11 -19.14 -4.49
CA LYS A 116 -7.61 -17.78 -4.78
C LYS A 116 -6.11 -17.66 -4.62
N VAL A 117 -5.54 -18.22 -3.55
CA VAL A 117 -4.09 -18.20 -3.33
C VAL A 117 -3.35 -18.94 -4.44
N ARG A 118 -3.83 -20.11 -4.85
CA ARG A 118 -3.23 -20.88 -5.95
C ARG A 118 -3.27 -20.11 -7.26
N ASP A 119 -4.42 -19.54 -7.60
CA ASP A 119 -4.62 -18.77 -8.82
C ASP A 119 -3.67 -17.55 -8.85
N MET A 120 -3.56 -16.81 -7.74
CA MET A 120 -2.65 -15.66 -7.65
C MET A 120 -1.18 -16.06 -7.71
N LEU A 121 -0.78 -17.13 -7.04
CA LEU A 121 0.60 -17.63 -7.13
C LEU A 121 0.96 -18.07 -8.56
N GLU A 122 0.02 -18.61 -9.30
CA GLU A 122 0.22 -18.95 -10.72
C GLU A 122 0.39 -17.69 -11.57
N VAL A 123 -0.43 -16.65 -11.36
CA VAL A 123 -0.34 -15.35 -12.06
C VAL A 123 1.03 -14.70 -11.87
N VAL A 124 1.59 -14.76 -10.65
CA VAL A 124 2.90 -14.14 -10.36
C VAL A 124 4.09 -15.09 -10.60
N GLY A 125 3.86 -16.28 -11.21
CA GLY A 125 4.91 -17.24 -11.53
C GLY A 125 5.55 -17.91 -10.31
N LEU A 126 4.77 -18.13 -9.24
CA LEU A 126 5.18 -18.80 -8.01
C LEU A 126 4.37 -20.08 -7.72
N LYS A 127 3.83 -20.72 -8.75
CA LYS A 127 3.12 -22.01 -8.64
C LYS A 127 3.99 -23.04 -7.94
N GLY A 128 3.46 -23.73 -6.92
CA GLY A 128 4.17 -24.74 -6.14
C GLY A 128 5.04 -24.19 -5.00
N PHE A 129 4.99 -22.87 -4.74
CA PHE A 129 5.74 -22.24 -3.67
C PHE A 129 4.96 -22.11 -2.35
N GLU A 130 3.74 -22.59 -2.29
CA GLU A 130 2.79 -22.40 -1.18
C GLU A 130 3.41 -22.70 0.19
N ARG A 131 4.19 -23.78 0.28
CA ARG A 131 4.78 -24.26 1.55
C ARG A 131 6.16 -23.68 1.85
N ARG A 132 6.73 -22.88 0.94
CA ARG A 132 8.07 -22.32 1.16
C ARG A 132 8.05 -21.26 2.26
N SER A 133 9.11 -21.26 3.06
CA SER A 133 9.39 -20.19 4.01
C SER A 133 9.82 -18.91 3.26
N ILE A 134 9.40 -17.75 3.73
CA ILE A 134 9.79 -16.46 3.16
C ILE A 134 11.31 -16.26 3.16
N GLY A 135 12.00 -16.71 4.21
CA GLY A 135 13.46 -16.59 4.31
C GLY A 135 14.24 -17.42 3.28
N GLN A 136 13.61 -18.40 2.60
CA GLN A 136 14.21 -19.22 1.54
C GLN A 136 13.97 -18.63 0.14
N MET A 137 13.35 -17.46 0.04
CA MET A 137 12.99 -16.83 -1.23
C MET A 137 13.94 -15.67 -1.56
N SER A 138 14.22 -15.50 -2.85
CA SER A 138 14.94 -14.32 -3.32
C SER A 138 14.10 -13.04 -3.13
N GLY A 139 14.75 -11.87 -3.09
CA GLY A 139 14.06 -10.59 -2.95
C GLY A 139 12.98 -10.39 -4.01
N GLY A 140 13.24 -10.71 -5.27
CA GLY A 140 12.23 -10.62 -6.34
C GLY A 140 11.06 -11.62 -6.17
N GLN A 141 11.30 -12.79 -5.57
CA GLN A 141 10.24 -13.73 -5.23
C GLN A 141 9.40 -13.21 -4.06
N GLN A 142 10.05 -12.67 -3.02
CA GLN A 142 9.35 -12.03 -1.89
C GLN A 142 8.49 -10.86 -2.36
N GLN A 143 9.00 -10.04 -3.27
CA GLN A 143 8.24 -8.93 -3.87
C GLN A 143 6.95 -9.43 -4.56
N ARG A 144 7.05 -10.51 -5.34
CA ARG A 144 5.88 -11.11 -6.00
C ARG A 144 4.86 -11.73 -5.03
N VAL A 145 5.30 -12.19 -3.86
CA VAL A 145 4.37 -12.61 -2.79
C VAL A 145 3.66 -11.41 -2.16
N ALA A 146 4.33 -10.25 -2.08
CA ALA A 146 3.80 -9.04 -1.45
C ALA A 146 2.80 -8.27 -2.32
N ILE A 147 2.84 -8.47 -3.64
CA ILE A 147 1.91 -7.85 -4.61
C ILE A 147 0.59 -8.59 -4.66
#